data_a5a0ff37d7e091c639d6e9e085901ac7
#
_entry.id   a5a0ff37d7e091c639d6e9e085901ac7
#
_cell.length_a   1.000
_cell.length_b   1.000
_cell.length_c   1.000
_cell.angle_alpha   90.00
_cell.angle_beta   90.00
_cell.angle_gamma   90.00
#
_symmetry.space_group_name_H-M   'P 1'
#
loop_
_entity.id
_entity.type
_entity.pdbx_description
1 polymer ?
#
loop_
_entity_poly.entity_id
_entity_poly.type
_entity_poly.pdbx_seq_one_letter_code
_entity_poly.pdbx_strand_id
1 'polypeptide(L)'
;DQVLEAMGSILTNKYAEGYPGARYYGGCEVVDQVEQVAIDRAKALFGAEYANVQPHSGSQANAAVYAAFLQPGDKILGFDLSHGGHLTHGSPVNFSGKLYQTCFYGVEKETPSANARK
;
A
#
# COMPACT_ATOMS: atom_id res chain seq x y z
N ASP A 1 -5.31 -14.31 16.91
CA ASP A 1 -4.05 -14.84 17.40
C ASP A 1 -3.16 -15.40 16.30
N GLN A 2 -3.70 -16.04 15.25
CA GLN A 2 -2.91 -16.58 14.14
C GLN A 2 -2.02 -15.53 13.44
N VAL A 3 -2.46 -14.28 13.32
CA VAL A 3 -1.65 -13.20 12.74
C VAL A 3 -0.43 -12.90 13.63
N LEU A 4 -0.62 -12.81 14.94
CA LEU A 4 0.48 -12.58 15.88
C LEU A 4 1.45 -13.76 15.91
N GLU A 5 0.94 -14.96 15.83
CA GLU A 5 1.73 -16.20 15.77
C GLU A 5 2.59 -16.25 14.49
N ALA A 6 2.00 -15.89 13.35
CA ALA A 6 2.74 -15.81 12.08
C ALA A 6 3.81 -14.73 12.11
N MET A 7 3.52 -13.54 12.66
CA MET A 7 4.47 -12.45 12.79
C MET A 7 5.65 -12.81 13.71
N GLY A 8 5.41 -13.59 14.78
CA GLY A 8 6.43 -14.04 15.72
C GLY A 8 7.12 -15.35 15.33
N SER A 9 6.88 -15.86 14.14
CA SER A 9 7.48 -17.12 13.68
C SER A 9 8.94 -16.98 13.27
N ILE A 10 9.61 -18.10 13.08
CA ILE A 10 11.01 -18.15 12.61
C ILE A 10 11.21 -17.53 11.21
N LEU A 11 10.13 -17.34 10.44
CA LEU A 11 10.17 -16.71 9.13
C LEU A 11 10.69 -15.26 9.19
N THR A 12 10.46 -14.55 10.29
CA THR A 12 10.97 -13.19 10.50
C THR A 12 12.50 -13.12 10.53
N ASN A 13 13.16 -14.25 10.79
CA ASN A 13 14.61 -14.36 10.89
C ASN A 13 15.30 -14.64 9.54
N LYS A 14 14.53 -14.96 8.50
CA LYS A 14 15.08 -15.29 7.18
C LYS A 14 15.28 -14.04 6.34
N TYR A 15 16.53 -13.83 5.95
CA TYR A 15 16.88 -12.81 4.97
C TYR A 15 16.46 -13.27 3.58
N ALA A 16 15.44 -12.58 2.96
CA ALA A 16 14.76 -13.02 1.75
C ALA A 16 14.59 -11.87 0.74
N GLU A 17 15.64 -11.11 0.52
CA GLU A 17 15.69 -10.03 -0.45
C GLU A 17 15.43 -10.53 -1.87
N GLY A 18 14.62 -9.82 -2.63
CA GLY A 18 14.15 -10.23 -3.95
C GLY A 18 12.69 -10.69 -3.92
N TYR A 19 12.32 -11.53 -4.88
CA TYR A 19 10.96 -12.03 -5.05
C TYR A 19 10.94 -13.56 -5.12
N PRO A 20 9.78 -14.22 -4.97
CA PRO A 20 9.68 -15.68 -5.14
C PRO A 20 10.32 -16.15 -6.43
N GLY A 21 11.20 -17.12 -6.34
CA GLY A 21 11.98 -17.63 -7.48
C GLY A 21 13.11 -16.72 -8.00
N ALA A 22 13.24 -15.52 -7.46
CA ALA A 22 14.26 -14.52 -7.85
C ALA A 22 14.87 -13.85 -6.61
N ARG A 23 15.44 -14.64 -5.71
CA ARG A 23 16.08 -14.18 -4.48
C ARG A 23 17.57 -13.95 -4.67
N TYR A 24 18.12 -13.01 -3.88
CA TYR A 24 19.56 -12.77 -3.85
C TYR A 24 20.30 -13.79 -2.95
N TYR A 25 19.59 -14.50 -2.06
CA TYR A 25 20.17 -15.44 -1.10
C TYR A 25 19.53 -16.83 -1.22
N GLY A 26 20.29 -17.86 -0.89
CA GLY A 26 19.79 -19.23 -0.84
C GLY A 26 18.91 -19.51 0.37
N GLY A 27 18.23 -20.66 0.36
CA GLY A 27 17.39 -21.13 1.46
C GLY A 27 16.06 -20.36 1.61
N CYS A 28 15.52 -19.82 0.52
CA CYS A 28 14.29 -19.06 0.51
C CYS A 28 13.06 -19.85 0.05
N GLU A 29 13.19 -21.15 -0.17
CA GLU A 29 12.16 -22.00 -0.78
C GLU A 29 10.87 -22.01 0.04
N VAL A 30 10.97 -22.00 1.36
CA VAL A 30 9.81 -21.96 2.27
C VAL A 30 9.21 -20.55 2.29
N VAL A 31 10.03 -19.53 2.35
CA VAL A 31 9.58 -18.12 2.31
C VAL A 31 8.89 -17.80 0.98
N ASP A 32 9.40 -18.34 -0.12
CA ASP A 32 8.77 -18.23 -1.44
C ASP A 32 7.35 -18.76 -1.45
N GLN A 33 7.12 -19.92 -0.84
CA GLN A 33 5.77 -20.49 -0.74
C GLN A 33 4.84 -19.62 0.10
N VAL A 34 5.33 -19.08 1.22
CA VAL A 34 4.53 -18.21 2.08
C VAL A 34 4.16 -16.90 1.36
N GLU A 35 5.12 -16.28 0.69
CA GLU A 35 4.88 -15.05 -0.07
C GLU A 35 3.95 -15.31 -1.25
N GLN A 36 4.12 -16.42 -1.97
CA GLN A 36 3.24 -16.78 -3.08
C GLN A 36 1.79 -16.99 -2.63
N VAL A 37 1.58 -17.67 -1.50
CA VAL A 37 0.23 -17.82 -0.92
C VAL A 37 -0.40 -16.47 -0.59
N ALA A 38 0.37 -15.52 -0.05
CA ALA A 38 -0.12 -14.17 0.23
C ALA A 38 -0.48 -13.42 -1.06
N ILE A 39 0.35 -13.50 -2.09
CA ILE A 39 0.08 -12.92 -3.41
C ILE A 39 -1.21 -13.48 -4.01
N ASP A 40 -1.36 -14.80 -4.03
CA ASP A 40 -2.52 -15.47 -4.62
C ASP A 40 -3.81 -15.11 -3.90
N ARG A 41 -3.77 -15.05 -2.57
CA ARG A 41 -4.92 -14.62 -1.75
C ARG A 41 -5.28 -13.16 -1.94
N ALA A 42 -4.30 -12.26 -2.03
CA ALA A 42 -4.53 -10.85 -2.33
C ALA A 42 -5.16 -10.68 -3.71
N LYS A 43 -4.64 -11.36 -4.73
CA LYS A 43 -5.21 -11.35 -6.08
C LYS A 43 -6.66 -11.85 -6.08
N ALA A 44 -6.94 -12.95 -5.41
CA ALA A 44 -8.29 -13.51 -5.33
C ALA A 44 -9.26 -12.57 -4.58
N LEU A 45 -8.82 -11.99 -3.47
CA LEU A 45 -9.65 -11.11 -2.64
C LEU A 45 -10.05 -9.83 -3.37
N PHE A 46 -9.13 -9.22 -4.10
CA PHE A 46 -9.34 -7.94 -4.78
C PHE A 46 -9.68 -8.07 -6.28
N GLY A 47 -9.73 -9.28 -6.81
CA GLY A 47 -9.92 -9.51 -8.25
C GLY A 47 -8.78 -8.90 -9.08
N ALA A 48 -7.57 -8.82 -8.52
CA ALA A 48 -6.43 -8.16 -9.13
C ALA A 48 -5.62 -9.14 -10.00
N GLU A 49 -5.09 -8.64 -11.11
CA GLU A 49 -4.19 -9.41 -11.96
C GLU A 49 -2.80 -9.56 -11.33
N TYR A 50 -2.35 -8.53 -10.62
CA TYR A 50 -1.06 -8.47 -9.94
C TYR A 50 -1.22 -8.05 -8.49
N ALA A 51 -0.34 -8.52 -7.63
CA ALA A 51 -0.24 -8.08 -6.24
C ALA A 51 1.21 -8.10 -5.77
N ASN A 52 1.60 -7.10 -4.98
CA ASN A 52 2.84 -7.07 -4.24
C ASN A 52 2.51 -7.00 -2.75
N VAL A 53 2.96 -7.98 -1.98
CA VAL A 53 2.65 -8.12 -0.56
C VAL A 53 3.83 -7.79 0.36
N GLN A 54 4.93 -7.27 -0.21
CA GLN A 54 6.15 -6.98 0.54
C GLN A 54 6.11 -5.69 1.38
N PRO A 55 5.34 -4.63 1.02
CA PRO A 55 5.34 -3.43 1.86
C PRO A 55 4.96 -3.73 3.30
N HIS A 56 5.76 -3.23 4.24
CA HIS A 56 5.51 -3.42 5.68
C HIS A 56 4.42 -2.50 6.25
N SER A 57 3.96 -1.52 5.45
CA SER A 57 2.94 -0.56 5.86
C SER A 57 2.26 0.07 4.65
N GLY A 58 1.07 0.64 4.86
CA GLY A 58 0.39 1.43 3.83
C GLY A 58 1.21 2.63 3.36
N SER A 59 1.99 3.25 4.24
CA SER A 59 2.90 4.35 3.86
C SER A 59 3.98 3.89 2.89
N GLN A 60 4.57 2.72 3.12
CA GLN A 60 5.56 2.15 2.20
C GLN A 60 4.92 1.74 0.87
N ALA A 61 3.71 1.17 0.91
CA ALA A 61 2.98 0.82 -0.31
C ALA A 61 2.72 2.06 -1.18
N ASN A 62 2.24 3.16 -0.58
CA ASN A 62 2.03 4.42 -1.28
C ASN A 62 3.34 5.00 -1.82
N ALA A 63 4.42 4.94 -1.04
CA ALA A 63 5.72 5.40 -1.49
C ALA A 63 6.24 4.61 -2.69
N ALA A 64 6.04 3.30 -2.70
CA ALA A 64 6.42 2.44 -3.82
C ALA A 64 5.65 2.78 -5.09
N VAL A 65 4.33 3.04 -4.98
CA VAL A 65 3.50 3.47 -6.12
C VAL A 65 3.98 4.81 -6.67
N TYR A 66 4.22 5.79 -5.81
CA TYR A 66 4.73 7.08 -6.26
C TYR A 66 6.10 6.95 -6.94
N ALA A 67 7.01 6.20 -6.36
CA ALA A 67 8.33 5.98 -6.93
C ALA A 67 8.30 5.25 -8.30
N ALA A 68 7.30 4.41 -8.52
CA ALA A 68 7.14 3.69 -9.78
C ALA A 68 6.60 4.57 -10.91
N PHE A 69 5.77 5.56 -10.61
CA PHE A 69 5.02 6.31 -11.61
C PHE A 69 5.36 7.79 -11.71
N LEU A 70 6.03 8.37 -10.70
CA LEU A 70 6.21 9.81 -10.58
C LEU A 70 7.68 10.18 -10.42
N GLN A 71 8.00 11.40 -10.85
CA GLN A 71 9.25 12.08 -10.55
C GLN A 71 9.01 13.17 -9.50
N PRO A 72 10.03 13.55 -8.71
CA PRO A 72 9.93 14.69 -7.81
C PRO A 72 9.44 15.95 -8.55
N GLY A 73 8.42 16.60 -8.01
CA GLY A 73 7.76 17.76 -8.61
C GLY A 73 6.52 17.47 -9.44
N ASP A 74 6.22 16.20 -9.71
CA ASP A 74 4.98 15.81 -10.38
C ASP A 74 3.75 16.12 -9.53
N LYS A 75 2.59 16.20 -10.18
CA LYS A 75 1.32 16.52 -9.52
C LYS A 75 0.60 15.26 -9.05
N ILE A 76 0.10 15.32 -7.82
CA ILE A 76 -0.79 14.30 -7.26
C ILE A 76 -2.11 14.92 -6.83
N LEU A 77 -3.19 14.16 -6.95
CA LEU A 77 -4.50 14.50 -6.43
C LEU A 77 -4.76 13.62 -5.20
N GLY A 78 -4.73 14.22 -4.02
CA GLY A 78 -4.89 13.53 -2.75
C GLY A 78 -6.23 13.82 -2.08
N PHE A 79 -6.71 12.86 -1.28
CA PHE A 79 -7.86 13.08 -0.42
C PHE A 79 -7.44 13.92 0.79
N ASP A 80 -8.19 14.99 1.06
CA ASP A 80 -7.86 15.94 2.13
C ASP A 80 -7.82 15.26 3.51
N LEU A 81 -6.77 15.54 4.26
CA LEU A 81 -6.55 14.96 5.59
C LEU A 81 -7.70 15.27 6.55
N SER A 82 -8.26 16.49 6.49
CA SER A 82 -9.38 16.92 7.33
C SER A 82 -10.69 16.22 7.00
N HIS A 83 -10.79 15.59 5.84
CA HIS A 83 -11.95 14.83 5.37
C HIS A 83 -11.76 13.31 5.46
N GLY A 84 -10.69 12.85 6.12
CA GLY A 84 -10.39 11.44 6.29
C GLY A 84 -9.28 10.92 5.39
N GLY A 85 -8.54 11.79 4.71
CA GLY A 85 -7.34 11.43 3.97
C GLY A 85 -6.22 10.94 4.88
N HIS A 86 -5.17 10.41 4.27
CA HIS A 86 -3.98 9.96 4.98
C HIS A 86 -2.82 10.95 4.76
N LEU A 87 -1.85 10.96 5.67
CA LEU A 87 -0.64 11.80 5.55
C LEU A 87 0.08 11.59 4.21
N THR A 88 0.13 10.35 3.73
CA THR A 88 0.77 10.00 2.45
C THR A 88 -0.01 10.44 1.21
N HIS A 89 -1.16 11.08 1.37
CA HIS A 89 -1.92 11.67 0.25
C HIS A 89 -1.44 13.09 -0.11
N GLY A 90 -0.23 13.45 0.28
CA GLY A 90 0.38 14.73 -0.08
C GLY A 90 0.39 15.77 1.04
N SER A 91 0.21 15.36 2.31
CA SER A 91 0.34 16.29 3.44
C SER A 91 1.72 16.96 3.44
N PRO A 92 1.80 18.30 3.67
CA PRO A 92 3.07 19.04 3.64
C PRO A 92 4.13 18.52 4.62
N VAL A 93 3.71 17.86 5.69
CA VAL A 93 4.63 17.29 6.70
C VAL A 93 5.11 15.88 6.33
N ASN A 94 4.50 15.26 5.32
CA ASN A 94 4.83 13.92 4.84
C ASN A 94 5.77 13.99 3.63
N PHE A 95 6.49 12.88 3.35
CA PHE A 95 7.35 12.78 2.17
C PHE A 95 6.60 13.12 0.88
N SER A 96 5.34 12.70 0.76
CA SER A 96 4.53 12.91 -0.44
C SER A 96 4.28 14.39 -0.73
N GLY A 97 3.98 15.20 0.29
CA GLY A 97 3.82 16.65 0.12
C GLY A 97 5.13 17.41 0.00
N LYS A 98 6.27 16.79 0.37
CA LYS A 98 7.60 17.40 0.19
C LYS A 98 8.19 17.14 -1.20
N LEU A 99 7.86 16.00 -1.81
CA LEU A 99 8.41 15.60 -3.11
C LEU A 99 7.50 15.98 -4.28
N TYR A 100 6.17 16.04 -4.07
CA TYR A 100 5.18 16.21 -5.13
C TYR A 100 4.34 17.47 -4.93
N GLN A 101 3.80 17.98 -6.01
CA GLN A 101 2.84 19.08 -5.98
C GLN A 101 1.44 18.53 -5.73
N THR A 102 0.87 18.78 -4.56
CA THR A 102 -0.40 18.20 -4.18
C THR A 102 -1.57 19.15 -4.41
N CYS A 103 -2.60 18.65 -5.10
CA CYS A 103 -3.95 19.19 -5.07
C CYS A 103 -4.83 18.29 -4.21
N PHE A 104 -5.76 18.85 -3.47
CA PHE A 104 -6.64 18.09 -2.60
C PHE A 104 -8.08 18.11 -3.09
N TYR A 105 -8.76 16.99 -2.92
CA TYR A 105 -10.21 16.90 -3.00
C TYR A 105 -10.78 16.43 -1.66
N GLY A 106 -12.03 16.73 -1.40
CA GLY A 106 -12.72 16.37 -0.16
C GLY A 106 -14.14 15.93 -0.42
N VAL A 107 -14.89 15.78 0.67
CA VAL A 107 -16.34 15.54 0.61
C VAL A 107 -17.08 16.87 0.64
N GLU A 108 -18.13 16.98 -0.18
CA GLU A 108 -19.06 18.10 -0.09
C GLU A 108 -19.92 17.96 1.17
N LYS A 109 -20.20 19.10 1.82
CA LYS A 109 -21.25 19.12 2.84
C LYS A 109 -22.56 18.73 2.18
N GLU A 110 -23.28 17.74 2.76
CA GLU A 110 -24.54 17.23 2.24
C GLU A 110 -25.44 18.33 1.73
N THR A 111 -25.65 18.36 0.44
CA THR A 111 -26.94 18.76 -0.09
C THR A 111 -27.83 17.54 0.08
N PRO A 112 -28.93 17.59 0.87
CA PRO A 112 -29.85 16.46 0.95
C PRO A 112 -30.29 16.12 -0.48
N SER A 113 -29.89 14.98 -0.99
CA SER A 113 -30.32 14.56 -2.30
C SER A 113 -31.85 14.44 -2.23
N ALA A 114 -32.57 15.13 -3.10
CA ALA A 114 -34.02 15.08 -3.20
C ALA A 114 -34.56 13.65 -3.46
N ASN A 115 -33.67 12.67 -3.59
CA ASN A 115 -33.96 11.26 -3.87
C ASN A 115 -33.88 10.32 -2.66
N ALA A 116 -33.60 10.80 -1.46
CA ALA A 116 -33.60 9.96 -0.26
C ALA A 116 -35.01 9.77 0.36
N ARG A 117 -36.06 10.15 -0.37
CA ARG A 117 -37.46 9.89 0.04
C ARG A 117 -38.18 9.11 -1.07
N LYS A 118 -37.95 7.84 -1.14
CA LYS A 118 -38.91 6.88 -1.71
C LYS A 118 -38.77 5.55 -0.98
#